data_a4b2edec85f10f0cb4a10be7b57a4e96
#
_entry.id   a4b2edec85f10f0cb4a10be7b57a4e96
#
_cell.length_a   1.000
_cell.length_b   1.000
_cell.length_c   1.000
_cell.angle_alpha   90.00
_cell.angle_beta   90.00
_cell.angle_gamma   90.00
#
_symmetry.space_group_name_H-M   'P 1'
#
loop_
_entity.id
_entity.type
_entity.pdbx_description
1 polymer ?
#
loop_
_entity_poly.entity_id
_entity_poly.type
_entity_poly.pdbx_seq_one_letter_code
_entity_poly.pdbx_strand_id
1 'polypeptide(L)'
;MKRFFDEGNGDTRVSVTVAPVRASADPAAPAGARIAVYDGLIAAPRVEELLADDLGAAIEQLASRTYNLARERGGSIPYTIIREVSENLIHAGFREVVVTILEDGALIRFADQGPGISDKEKVFLPGFSTATADMKRIIRGVGSGLPIVRETLAFAGGTIEIDDNLGSGTVVTLKSAPPLDDPQEHEPTPAVPRLSDRQKHALSIVLERGSVGPSVLAKEIAVSLATAHRELTFLEDAGLIVADQTGKRALTEHGIACLERVFG
;
A
#
# COMPACT_ATOMS: atom_id res chain seq x y z
N MET A 1 -26.38 0.76 52.47
CA MET A 1 -25.56 1.95 52.65
C MET A 1 -24.08 1.54 52.72
N LYS A 2 -23.36 1.51 51.60
CA LYS A 2 -21.92 1.44 51.52
C LYS A 2 -21.45 2.14 50.26
N ARG A 3 -20.76 3.28 50.43
CA ARG A 3 -20.11 4.06 49.36
C ARG A 3 -18.82 3.37 49.04
N PHE A 4 -18.55 3.14 47.78
CA PHE A 4 -17.20 2.93 47.28
C PHE A 4 -16.79 4.13 46.46
N PHE A 5 -15.67 4.70 46.81
CA PHE A 5 -14.96 5.75 46.06
C PHE A 5 -14.38 5.11 44.80
N ASP A 6 -14.61 5.72 43.68
CA ASP A 6 -13.89 5.43 42.43
C ASP A 6 -13.02 6.65 42.12
N GLU A 7 -11.71 6.42 42.17
CA GLU A 7 -10.70 7.41 41.82
C GLU A 7 -10.53 7.44 40.29
N GLY A 8 -10.65 8.63 39.74
CA GLY A 8 -10.59 8.88 38.30
C GLY A 8 -9.23 8.55 37.68
N ASN A 9 -9.28 7.84 36.58
CA ASN A 9 -8.20 7.79 35.61
C ASN A 9 -8.72 8.37 34.29
N GLY A 10 -8.18 9.53 33.93
CA GLY A 10 -8.62 10.29 32.76
C GLY A 10 -8.17 9.62 31.45
N ASP A 11 -8.99 8.71 30.94
CA ASP A 11 -8.85 8.17 29.60
C ASP A 11 -9.76 8.97 28.67
N THR A 12 -9.18 9.92 27.93
CA THR A 12 -9.89 10.70 26.92
C THR A 12 -10.16 9.80 25.72
N ARG A 13 -11.20 8.99 25.82
CA ARG A 13 -11.74 8.27 24.67
C ARG A 13 -12.38 9.30 23.73
N VAL A 14 -11.70 9.61 22.64
CA VAL A 14 -12.32 10.28 21.49
C VAL A 14 -13.33 9.29 20.91
N SER A 15 -14.57 9.39 21.32
CA SER A 15 -15.67 8.66 20.70
C SER A 15 -15.97 9.32 19.35
N VAL A 16 -15.36 8.80 18.29
CA VAL A 16 -15.81 9.11 16.93
C VAL A 16 -17.14 8.41 16.74
N THR A 17 -18.24 9.12 16.93
CA THR A 17 -19.58 8.64 16.60
C THR A 17 -19.68 8.68 15.08
N VAL A 18 -19.34 7.57 14.43
CA VAL A 18 -19.62 7.35 13.01
C VAL A 18 -21.12 7.08 12.92
N ALA A 19 -21.89 8.06 12.44
CA ALA A 19 -23.29 7.83 12.13
C ALA A 19 -23.39 6.72 11.08
N PRO A 20 -24.21 5.66 11.29
CA PRO A 20 -24.36 4.60 10.31
C PRO A 20 -24.96 5.19 9.02
N VAL A 21 -24.20 5.15 7.93
CA VAL A 21 -24.73 5.44 6.60
C VAL A 21 -25.77 4.35 6.28
N ARG A 22 -27.05 4.66 6.35
CA ARG A 22 -28.13 3.72 5.97
C ARG A 22 -28.02 3.47 4.46
N ALA A 23 -27.63 2.27 4.11
CA ALA A 23 -27.72 1.84 2.74
C ALA A 23 -29.19 1.67 2.37
N SER A 24 -29.68 2.41 1.40
CA SER A 24 -30.89 2.10 0.69
C SER A 24 -30.52 1.32 -0.57
N ALA A 25 -31.27 0.29 -0.89
CA ALA A 25 -31.16 -0.40 -2.18
C ALA A 25 -31.80 0.42 -3.31
N ASP A 26 -32.22 1.65 -3.02
CA ASP A 26 -32.79 2.59 -3.99
C ASP A 26 -31.66 3.21 -4.81
N PRO A 27 -31.64 3.00 -6.13
CA PRO A 27 -30.67 3.60 -7.04
C PRO A 27 -30.55 5.12 -7.00
N ALA A 28 -31.64 5.79 -6.61
CA ALA A 28 -31.73 7.25 -6.52
C ALA A 28 -31.39 7.79 -5.13
N ALA A 29 -30.99 6.91 -4.19
CA ALA A 29 -30.61 7.37 -2.86
C ALA A 29 -29.15 7.86 -2.81
N PRO A 30 -28.86 8.89 -2.00
CA PRO A 30 -27.51 9.34 -1.76
C PRO A 30 -26.60 8.20 -1.29
N ALA A 31 -25.43 8.09 -1.88
CA ALA A 31 -24.44 7.08 -1.54
C ALA A 31 -23.11 7.74 -1.15
N GLY A 32 -22.44 7.16 -0.15
CA GLY A 32 -21.17 7.68 0.35
C GLY A 32 -20.09 6.62 0.45
N ALA A 33 -18.85 7.04 0.29
CA ALA A 33 -17.67 6.22 0.44
C ALA A 33 -16.53 7.02 1.08
N ARG A 34 -15.54 6.31 1.61
CA ARG A 34 -14.29 6.91 2.13
C ARG A 34 -13.10 6.32 1.41
N ILE A 35 -12.12 7.17 1.11
CA ILE A 35 -10.84 6.73 0.55
C ILE A 35 -9.75 7.08 1.55
N ALA A 36 -9.03 6.09 2.06
CA ALA A 36 -7.90 6.23 2.95
C ALA A 36 -6.60 5.98 2.19
N VAL A 37 -5.72 6.97 2.13
CA VAL A 37 -4.43 6.90 1.46
C VAL A 37 -3.33 6.86 2.52
N TYR A 38 -2.52 5.81 2.51
CA TYR A 38 -1.40 5.64 3.43
C TYR A 38 -0.09 6.05 2.77
N ASP A 39 0.59 7.02 3.35
CA ASP A 39 1.92 7.49 2.92
C ASP A 39 3.06 6.64 3.48
N GLY A 40 2.75 5.65 4.31
CA GLY A 40 3.68 4.73 4.94
C GLY A 40 3.00 3.95 6.07
N LEU A 41 3.69 2.94 6.63
CA LEU A 41 3.14 2.06 7.66
C LEU A 41 2.91 2.75 9.02
N ILE A 42 3.60 3.86 9.29
CA ILE A 42 3.60 4.56 10.59
C ILE A 42 2.78 5.85 10.53
N ALA A 43 2.55 6.41 9.35
CA ALA A 43 1.80 7.64 9.17
C ALA A 43 0.28 7.42 9.26
N ALA A 44 -0.43 8.37 9.87
CA ALA A 44 -1.89 8.36 9.81
C ALA A 44 -2.36 8.54 8.35
N PRO A 45 -3.38 7.79 7.90
CA PRO A 45 -3.86 7.92 6.53
C PRO A 45 -4.51 9.27 6.29
N ARG A 46 -4.34 9.80 5.07
CA ARG A 46 -5.17 10.88 4.58
C ARG A 46 -6.52 10.29 4.16
N VAL A 47 -7.62 10.78 4.73
CA VAL A 47 -8.96 10.28 4.44
C VAL A 47 -9.75 11.33 3.65
N GLU A 48 -10.36 10.91 2.56
CA GLU A 48 -11.30 11.69 1.76
C GLU A 48 -12.68 11.06 1.84
N GLU A 49 -13.71 11.87 2.09
CA GLU A 49 -15.11 11.44 2.07
C GLU A 49 -15.74 11.84 0.75
N LEU A 50 -16.44 10.89 0.13
CA LEU A 50 -17.20 11.08 -1.09
C LEU A 50 -18.69 10.96 -0.76
N LEU A 51 -19.48 11.90 -1.25
CA LEU A 51 -20.93 11.88 -1.19
C LEU A 51 -21.47 12.14 -2.59
N ALA A 52 -22.39 11.32 -3.05
CA ALA A 52 -23.02 11.44 -4.35
C ALA A 52 -24.54 11.36 -4.23
N ASP A 53 -25.23 12.02 -5.14
CA ASP A 53 -26.68 12.12 -5.13
C ASP A 53 -27.37 10.80 -5.49
N ASP A 54 -26.67 9.93 -6.23
CA ASP A 54 -27.14 8.62 -6.65
C ASP A 54 -26.00 7.60 -6.75
N LEU A 55 -26.34 6.32 -6.87
CA LEU A 55 -25.38 5.22 -6.97
C LEU A 55 -24.49 5.27 -8.20
N GLY A 56 -25.00 5.74 -9.34
CA GLY A 56 -24.22 5.85 -10.57
C GLY A 56 -23.11 6.91 -10.44
N ALA A 57 -23.47 8.07 -9.89
CA ALA A 57 -22.52 9.13 -9.57
C ALA A 57 -21.51 8.68 -8.50
N ALA A 58 -21.95 7.93 -7.48
CA ALA A 58 -21.06 7.38 -6.46
C ALA A 58 -19.99 6.45 -7.04
N ILE A 59 -20.40 5.52 -7.91
CA ILE A 59 -19.48 4.60 -8.61
C ILE A 59 -18.45 5.37 -9.43
N GLU A 60 -18.88 6.33 -10.22
CA GLU A 60 -18.00 7.09 -11.12
C GLU A 60 -17.01 7.97 -10.32
N GLN A 61 -17.50 8.67 -9.28
CA GLN A 61 -16.65 9.48 -8.40
C GLN A 61 -15.65 8.63 -7.64
N LEU A 62 -16.09 7.49 -7.08
CA LEU A 62 -15.21 6.59 -6.34
C LEU A 62 -14.12 6.03 -7.23
N ALA A 63 -14.49 5.53 -8.41
CA ALA A 63 -13.53 4.96 -9.36
C ALA A 63 -12.52 6.01 -9.84
N SER A 64 -12.99 7.19 -10.25
CA SER A 64 -12.12 8.26 -10.74
C SER A 64 -11.20 8.78 -9.65
N ARG A 65 -11.72 8.98 -8.43
CA ARG A 65 -10.91 9.50 -7.33
C ARG A 65 -9.89 8.49 -6.85
N THR A 66 -10.27 7.22 -6.68
CA THR A 66 -9.35 6.13 -6.35
C THR A 66 -8.23 5.99 -7.36
N TYR A 67 -8.57 6.01 -8.66
CA TYR A 67 -7.58 5.95 -9.73
C TYR A 67 -6.59 7.11 -9.66
N ASN A 68 -7.07 8.36 -9.53
CA ASN A 68 -6.21 9.54 -9.48
C ASN A 68 -5.26 9.49 -8.28
N LEU A 69 -5.79 9.18 -7.08
CA LEU A 69 -4.99 9.08 -5.86
C LEU A 69 -3.94 7.96 -5.94
N ALA A 70 -4.29 6.80 -6.51
CA ALA A 70 -3.33 5.72 -6.71
C ALA A 70 -2.25 6.13 -7.73
N ARG A 71 -2.63 6.80 -8.84
CA ARG A 71 -1.68 7.28 -9.86
C ARG A 71 -0.75 8.37 -9.34
N GLU A 72 -1.24 9.30 -8.52
CA GLU A 72 -0.43 10.33 -7.84
C GLU A 72 0.70 9.71 -7.00
N ARG A 73 0.52 8.47 -6.57
CA ARG A 73 1.50 7.73 -5.78
C ARG A 73 2.38 6.76 -6.59
N GLY A 74 2.17 6.67 -7.88
CA GLY A 74 2.93 5.75 -8.75
C GLY A 74 2.21 4.46 -9.10
N GLY A 75 0.98 4.23 -8.60
CA GLY A 75 0.19 3.03 -8.89
C GLY A 75 -0.06 2.82 -10.38
N SER A 76 -0.07 1.57 -10.83
CA SER A 76 -0.22 1.18 -12.23
C SER A 76 -1.52 0.46 -12.56
N ILE A 77 -2.41 0.24 -11.57
CA ILE A 77 -3.70 -0.45 -11.78
C ILE A 77 -4.57 0.39 -12.72
N PRO A 78 -5.04 -0.19 -13.86
CA PRO A 78 -5.84 0.53 -14.84
C PRO A 78 -7.18 1.03 -14.29
N TYR A 79 -7.63 2.19 -14.77
CA TYR A 79 -8.94 2.76 -14.40
C TYR A 79 -10.11 1.79 -14.61
N THR A 80 -10.09 1.04 -15.70
CA THR A 80 -11.14 0.07 -16.03
C THR A 80 -11.30 -1.01 -14.97
N ILE A 81 -10.19 -1.48 -14.38
CA ILE A 81 -10.20 -2.46 -13.29
C ILE A 81 -10.80 -1.86 -12.02
N ILE A 82 -10.34 -0.66 -11.63
CA ILE A 82 -10.84 0.06 -10.45
C ILE A 82 -12.34 0.32 -10.61
N ARG A 83 -12.78 0.70 -11.80
CA ARG A 83 -14.18 0.99 -12.10
C ARG A 83 -15.06 -0.27 -12.00
N GLU A 84 -14.62 -1.40 -12.57
CA GLU A 84 -15.34 -2.68 -12.48
C GLU A 84 -15.54 -3.13 -11.03
N VAL A 85 -14.50 -3.00 -10.18
CA VAL A 85 -14.62 -3.32 -8.76
C VAL A 85 -15.54 -2.33 -8.05
N SER A 86 -15.50 -1.04 -8.40
CA SER A 86 -16.42 -0.04 -7.85
C SER A 86 -17.87 -0.30 -8.25
N GLU A 87 -18.13 -0.77 -9.48
CA GLU A 87 -19.48 -1.19 -9.90
C GLU A 87 -20.02 -2.35 -9.07
N ASN A 88 -19.16 -3.28 -8.66
CA ASN A 88 -19.59 -4.43 -7.86
C ASN A 88 -20.08 -4.04 -6.45
N LEU A 89 -19.73 -2.87 -5.93
CA LEU A 89 -20.25 -2.36 -4.66
C LEU A 89 -21.76 -2.12 -4.67
N ILE A 90 -22.41 -2.10 -5.85
CA ILE A 90 -23.87 -2.06 -5.96
C ILE A 90 -24.52 -3.29 -5.32
N HIS A 91 -23.86 -4.45 -5.39
CA HIS A 91 -24.34 -5.70 -4.76
C HIS A 91 -24.32 -5.62 -3.23
N ALA A 92 -23.43 -4.79 -2.68
CA ALA A 92 -23.40 -4.46 -1.26
C ALA A 92 -24.36 -3.33 -0.86
N GLY A 93 -25.10 -2.74 -1.83
CA GLY A 93 -25.92 -1.55 -1.61
C GLY A 93 -25.10 -0.33 -1.18
N PHE A 94 -23.81 -0.27 -1.55
CA PHE A 94 -22.86 0.79 -1.18
C PHE A 94 -22.73 0.99 0.35
N ARG A 95 -22.87 -0.09 1.13
CA ARG A 95 -22.88 -0.04 2.60
C ARG A 95 -21.47 0.14 3.14
N GLU A 96 -21.24 1.26 3.83
CA GLU A 96 -20.00 1.59 4.55
C GLU A 96 -18.74 1.32 3.71
N VAL A 97 -18.75 1.79 2.47
CA VAL A 97 -17.65 1.57 1.53
C VAL A 97 -16.42 2.34 1.99
N VAL A 98 -15.32 1.60 2.13
CA VAL A 98 -13.99 2.14 2.40
C VAL A 98 -13.01 1.60 1.37
N VAL A 99 -12.34 2.51 0.67
CA VAL A 99 -11.20 2.17 -0.21
C VAL A 99 -9.91 2.53 0.50
N THR A 100 -8.95 1.62 0.50
CA THR A 100 -7.62 1.86 1.08
C THR A 100 -6.57 1.75 0.00
N ILE A 101 -5.72 2.77 -0.13
CA ILE A 101 -4.60 2.82 -1.08
C ILE A 101 -3.30 2.69 -0.29
N LEU A 102 -2.48 1.69 -0.63
CA LEU A 102 -1.27 1.27 0.06
C LEU A 102 -0.14 1.02 -0.96
N GLU A 103 1.05 0.76 -0.46
CA GLU A 103 2.22 0.36 -1.27
C GLU A 103 2.43 1.28 -2.48
N ASP A 104 2.45 2.60 -2.24
CA ASP A 104 2.60 3.63 -3.28
C ASP A 104 1.61 3.49 -4.46
N GLY A 105 0.37 3.11 -4.14
CA GLY A 105 -0.69 2.92 -5.13
C GLY A 105 -0.68 1.55 -5.81
N ALA A 106 0.28 0.68 -5.50
CA ALA A 106 0.37 -0.66 -6.06
C ALA A 106 -0.67 -1.63 -5.46
N LEU A 107 -1.20 -1.33 -4.27
CA LEU A 107 -2.24 -2.10 -3.61
C LEU A 107 -3.46 -1.24 -3.32
N ILE A 108 -4.62 -1.66 -3.81
CA ILE A 108 -5.92 -1.01 -3.57
C ILE A 108 -6.86 -2.04 -2.98
N ARG A 109 -7.47 -1.70 -1.83
CA ARG A 109 -8.42 -2.55 -1.14
C ARG A 109 -9.78 -1.87 -1.05
N PHE A 110 -10.83 -2.55 -1.53
CA PHE A 110 -12.22 -2.12 -1.43
C PHE A 110 -12.90 -2.96 -0.35
N ALA A 111 -13.46 -2.33 0.65
CA ALA A 111 -14.19 -2.99 1.73
C ALA A 111 -15.62 -2.45 1.81
N ASP A 112 -16.59 -3.33 1.99
CA ASP A 112 -18.01 -3.01 2.20
C ASP A 112 -18.59 -3.77 3.41
N GLN A 113 -19.75 -3.36 3.88
CA GLN A 113 -20.55 -4.02 4.92
C GLN A 113 -21.87 -4.56 4.33
N GLY A 114 -21.83 -5.07 3.11
CA GLY A 114 -22.96 -5.69 2.44
C GLY A 114 -23.24 -7.12 2.92
N PRO A 115 -24.00 -7.90 2.14
CA PRO A 115 -24.34 -9.29 2.47
C PRO A 115 -23.17 -10.27 2.36
N GLY A 116 -22.02 -9.83 1.78
CA GLY A 116 -20.88 -10.70 1.50
C GLY A 116 -21.08 -11.57 0.25
N ILE A 117 -20.05 -12.37 -0.04
CA ILE A 117 -20.01 -13.30 -1.18
C ILE A 117 -19.86 -14.72 -0.62
N SER A 118 -20.91 -15.54 -0.78
CA SER A 118 -20.93 -16.92 -0.26
C SER A 118 -20.01 -17.88 -1.02
N ASP A 119 -19.81 -17.67 -2.31
CA ASP A 119 -18.97 -18.51 -3.17
C ASP A 119 -18.00 -17.63 -3.97
N LYS A 120 -16.83 -17.43 -3.40
CA LYS A 120 -15.80 -16.54 -3.95
C LYS A 120 -15.18 -17.05 -5.25
N GLU A 121 -15.25 -18.35 -5.50
CA GLU A 121 -14.76 -18.95 -6.73
C GLU A 121 -15.71 -18.69 -7.90
N LYS A 122 -17.03 -18.78 -7.66
CA LYS A 122 -18.04 -18.58 -8.70
C LYS A 122 -18.11 -17.17 -9.24
N VAL A 123 -17.75 -16.15 -8.47
CA VAL A 123 -17.78 -14.76 -8.95
C VAL A 123 -16.78 -14.49 -10.08
N PHE A 124 -15.79 -15.37 -10.23
CA PHE A 124 -14.83 -15.32 -11.33
C PHE A 124 -15.25 -16.15 -12.56
N LEU A 125 -16.46 -16.77 -12.54
CA LEU A 125 -16.97 -17.49 -13.71
C LEU A 125 -17.68 -16.52 -14.67
N PRO A 126 -17.41 -16.58 -15.97
CA PRO A 126 -18.10 -15.75 -16.96
C PRO A 126 -19.62 -15.95 -16.93
N GLY A 127 -20.37 -14.82 -16.94
CA GLY A 127 -21.83 -14.84 -16.91
C GLY A 127 -22.46 -15.02 -15.52
N PHE A 128 -21.66 -15.18 -14.46
CA PHE A 128 -22.17 -15.18 -13.09
C PHE A 128 -22.49 -13.74 -12.65
N SER A 129 -23.73 -13.47 -12.29
CA SER A 129 -24.18 -12.19 -11.76
C SER A 129 -25.35 -12.37 -10.83
N THR A 130 -25.30 -11.74 -9.67
CA THR A 130 -26.39 -11.64 -8.70
C THR A 130 -27.20 -10.34 -8.85
N ALA A 131 -26.93 -9.54 -9.90
CA ALA A 131 -27.55 -8.25 -10.13
C ALA A 131 -29.04 -8.39 -10.43
N THR A 132 -29.86 -7.62 -9.70
CA THR A 132 -31.30 -7.47 -9.97
C THR A 132 -31.54 -6.65 -11.27
N ALA A 133 -32.79 -6.64 -11.75
CA ALA A 133 -33.17 -5.86 -12.94
C ALA A 133 -32.87 -4.36 -12.77
N ASP A 134 -33.03 -3.82 -11.57
CA ASP A 134 -32.79 -2.40 -11.28
C ASP A 134 -31.28 -2.09 -11.23
N MET A 135 -30.49 -2.96 -10.63
CA MET A 135 -29.03 -2.85 -10.65
C MET A 135 -28.48 -2.86 -12.08
N LYS A 136 -29.02 -3.72 -12.95
CA LYS A 136 -28.61 -3.79 -14.37
C LYS A 136 -28.89 -2.54 -15.20
N ARG A 137 -29.69 -1.60 -14.70
CA ARG A 137 -29.87 -0.29 -15.34
C ARG A 137 -28.72 0.67 -15.07
N ILE A 138 -28.00 0.46 -13.97
CA ILE A 138 -26.91 1.32 -13.51
C ILE A 138 -25.57 0.76 -13.97
N ILE A 139 -25.36 -0.56 -13.81
CA ILE A 139 -24.13 -1.22 -14.22
C ILE A 139 -24.14 -1.57 -15.70
N ARG A 140 -23.02 -1.36 -16.37
CA ARG A 140 -22.86 -1.70 -17.80
C ARG A 140 -22.51 -3.19 -18.03
N GLY A 141 -22.18 -3.92 -16.95
CA GLY A 141 -21.67 -5.29 -17.01
C GLY A 141 -22.77 -6.34 -17.03
N VAL A 142 -22.52 -7.42 -17.78
CA VAL A 142 -23.38 -8.61 -17.91
C VAL A 142 -22.85 -9.83 -17.14
N GLY A 143 -22.19 -9.60 -16.00
CA GLY A 143 -21.58 -10.69 -15.20
C GLY A 143 -20.20 -11.13 -15.70
N SER A 144 -19.47 -10.26 -16.38
CA SER A 144 -18.11 -10.53 -16.86
C SER A 144 -17.03 -9.65 -16.19
N GLY A 145 -17.40 -8.75 -15.29
CA GLY A 145 -16.49 -7.77 -14.67
C GLY A 145 -15.33 -8.41 -13.93
N LEU A 146 -15.59 -9.16 -12.87
CA LEU A 146 -14.53 -9.81 -12.06
C LEU A 146 -13.69 -10.85 -12.82
N PRO A 147 -14.26 -11.69 -13.73
CA PRO A 147 -13.44 -12.51 -14.63
C PRO A 147 -12.45 -11.70 -15.44
N ILE A 148 -12.88 -10.61 -16.09
CA ILE A 148 -12.02 -9.74 -16.88
C ILE A 148 -10.97 -9.05 -16.01
N VAL A 149 -11.34 -8.57 -14.82
CA VAL A 149 -10.40 -7.99 -13.85
C VAL A 149 -9.29 -8.98 -13.51
N ARG A 150 -9.64 -10.22 -13.18
CA ARG A 150 -8.66 -11.27 -12.85
C ARG A 150 -7.71 -11.56 -14.00
N GLU A 151 -8.25 -11.76 -15.21
CA GLU A 151 -7.44 -12.03 -16.40
C GLU A 151 -6.52 -10.86 -16.75
N THR A 152 -7.05 -9.62 -16.69
CA THR A 152 -6.27 -8.42 -17.02
C THR A 152 -5.15 -8.19 -16.01
N LEU A 153 -5.42 -8.34 -14.71
CA LEU A 153 -4.38 -8.24 -13.67
C LEU A 153 -3.34 -9.35 -13.82
N ALA A 154 -3.78 -10.60 -14.01
CA ALA A 154 -2.87 -11.74 -14.16
C ALA A 154 -1.95 -11.56 -15.39
N PHE A 155 -2.48 -11.05 -16.51
CA PHE A 155 -1.68 -10.74 -17.70
C PHE A 155 -0.62 -9.68 -17.42
N ALA A 156 -0.93 -8.70 -16.56
CA ALA A 156 0.00 -7.67 -16.12
C ALA A 156 0.87 -8.11 -14.90
N GLY A 157 0.82 -9.39 -14.50
CA GLY A 157 1.56 -9.92 -13.34
C GLY A 157 0.99 -9.53 -11.98
N GLY A 158 -0.19 -8.90 -11.95
CA GLY A 158 -0.92 -8.52 -10.73
C GLY A 158 -1.88 -9.60 -10.25
N THR A 159 -2.57 -9.34 -9.14
CA THR A 159 -3.53 -10.26 -8.51
C THR A 159 -4.79 -9.56 -8.05
N ILE A 160 -5.89 -10.33 -7.95
CA ILE A 160 -7.11 -9.95 -7.25
C ILE A 160 -7.43 -11.03 -6.21
N GLU A 161 -7.75 -10.60 -4.99
CA GLU A 161 -8.17 -11.47 -3.89
C GLU A 161 -9.51 -11.00 -3.35
N ILE A 162 -10.33 -11.94 -2.86
CA ILE A 162 -11.65 -11.65 -2.29
C ILE A 162 -11.76 -12.37 -0.95
N ASP A 163 -11.96 -11.59 0.11
CA ASP A 163 -12.08 -12.06 1.48
C ASP A 163 -13.40 -11.61 2.12
N ASP A 164 -13.76 -12.26 3.24
CA ASP A 164 -14.86 -11.78 4.08
C ASP A 164 -14.40 -10.57 4.88
N ASN A 165 -15.29 -9.57 5.02
CA ASN A 165 -15.02 -8.44 5.88
C ASN A 165 -15.41 -8.76 7.33
N LEU A 166 -14.87 -8.00 8.28
CA LEU A 166 -15.19 -8.13 9.71
C LEU A 166 -16.67 -7.83 9.96
N GLY A 167 -17.37 -8.80 10.54
CA GLY A 167 -18.80 -8.70 10.84
C GLY A 167 -19.70 -9.10 9.66
N SER A 168 -19.63 -8.41 8.55
CA SER A 168 -20.33 -8.73 7.29
C SER A 168 -19.67 -8.01 6.11
N GLY A 169 -20.00 -8.42 4.88
CA GLY A 169 -19.51 -7.77 3.66
C GLY A 169 -18.29 -8.44 3.06
N THR A 170 -17.65 -7.73 2.16
CA THR A 170 -16.55 -8.25 1.35
C THR A 170 -15.36 -7.30 1.37
N VAL A 171 -14.17 -7.86 1.24
CA VAL A 171 -12.93 -7.13 0.96
C VAL A 171 -12.37 -7.62 -0.37
N VAL A 172 -12.27 -6.74 -1.35
CA VAL A 172 -11.61 -7.00 -2.63
C VAL A 172 -10.26 -6.30 -2.62
N THR A 173 -9.18 -7.06 -2.76
CA THR A 173 -7.82 -6.54 -2.82
C THR A 173 -7.27 -6.67 -4.24
N LEU A 174 -6.89 -5.55 -4.83
CA LEU A 174 -6.19 -5.47 -6.11
C LEU A 174 -4.72 -5.18 -5.84
N LYS A 175 -3.84 -5.95 -6.45
CA LYS A 175 -2.39 -5.71 -6.40
C LYS A 175 -1.85 -5.68 -7.83
N SER A 176 -1.15 -4.59 -8.19
CA SER A 176 -0.39 -4.55 -9.44
C SER A 176 0.85 -5.43 -9.33
N ALA A 177 1.40 -5.85 -10.45
CA ALA A 177 2.77 -6.33 -10.46
C ALA A 177 3.69 -5.28 -9.84
N PRO A 178 4.75 -5.69 -9.14
CA PRO A 178 5.86 -4.77 -8.92
C PRO A 178 6.24 -4.18 -10.30
N PRO A 179 6.65 -2.91 -10.38
CA PRO A 179 7.13 -2.35 -11.63
C PRO A 179 8.05 -3.39 -12.27
N LEU A 180 7.80 -3.74 -13.53
CA LEU A 180 8.80 -4.47 -14.30
C LEU A 180 9.99 -3.52 -14.30
N ASP A 181 11.03 -3.92 -13.60
CA ASP A 181 12.31 -3.21 -13.69
C ASP A 181 12.60 -3.06 -15.18
N ASP A 182 12.54 -1.81 -15.66
CA ASP A 182 12.94 -1.51 -17.03
C ASP A 182 14.39 -2.01 -17.14
N PRO A 183 14.74 -2.91 -18.10
CA PRO A 183 16.09 -3.49 -18.12
C PRO A 183 17.20 -2.47 -18.34
N GLN A 184 16.89 -1.18 -18.29
CA GLN A 184 17.82 -0.12 -18.61
C GLN A 184 18.21 0.80 -17.47
N GLU A 185 17.83 0.61 -16.19
CA GLU A 185 18.43 1.43 -15.12
C GLU A 185 18.41 0.85 -13.69
N HIS A 186 18.08 -0.43 -13.50
CA HIS A 186 18.42 -1.07 -12.24
C HIS A 186 19.47 -2.15 -12.52
N GLU A 187 20.73 -1.82 -12.32
CA GLU A 187 21.68 -2.82 -11.85
C GLU A 187 20.98 -3.57 -10.71
N PRO A 188 21.04 -4.92 -10.65
CA PRO A 188 20.40 -5.70 -9.61
C PRO A 188 20.79 -5.07 -8.28
N THR A 189 19.81 -4.53 -7.54
CA THR A 189 20.07 -4.03 -6.19
C THR A 189 20.74 -5.19 -5.47
N PRO A 190 22.02 -5.15 -5.19
CA PRO A 190 22.71 -6.29 -4.65
C PRO A 190 22.00 -6.63 -3.35
N ALA A 191 21.64 -7.89 -3.18
CA ALA A 191 21.01 -8.38 -1.96
C ALA A 191 21.86 -7.82 -0.81
N VAL A 192 21.21 -7.05 0.10
CA VAL A 192 21.92 -6.37 1.19
C VAL A 192 22.87 -7.39 1.81
N PRO A 193 24.18 -7.26 1.66
CA PRO A 193 25.11 -8.27 2.15
C PRO A 193 24.92 -8.34 3.67
N ARG A 194 25.02 -9.53 4.24
CA ARG A 194 25.00 -9.68 5.71
C ARG A 194 26.24 -8.99 6.26
N LEU A 195 26.05 -7.73 6.66
CA LEU A 195 27.12 -6.92 7.21
C LEU A 195 27.50 -7.43 8.60
N SER A 196 28.78 -7.64 8.84
CA SER A 196 29.31 -7.85 10.19
C SER A 196 29.14 -6.57 11.02
N ASP A 197 29.16 -6.67 12.35
CA ASP A 197 29.02 -5.50 13.23
C ASP A 197 30.12 -4.46 12.99
N ARG A 198 31.29 -4.91 12.56
CA ARG A 198 32.39 -4.00 12.14
C ARG A 198 32.08 -3.25 10.86
N GLN A 199 31.45 -3.90 9.89
CA GLN A 199 31.04 -3.27 8.63
C GLN A 199 29.88 -2.29 8.84
N LYS A 200 28.94 -2.62 9.70
CA LYS A 200 27.87 -1.70 10.13
C LYS A 200 28.46 -0.46 10.80
N HIS A 201 29.42 -0.64 11.72
CA HIS A 201 30.09 0.46 12.39
C HIS A 201 30.92 1.31 11.39
N ALA A 202 31.63 0.68 10.46
CA ALA A 202 32.33 1.41 9.40
C ALA A 202 31.38 2.25 8.54
N LEU A 203 30.22 1.72 8.19
CA LEU A 203 29.21 2.42 7.39
C LEU A 203 28.61 3.62 8.16
N SER A 204 28.37 3.47 9.48
CA SER A 204 27.91 4.58 10.36
C SER A 204 28.96 5.70 10.42
N ILE A 205 30.24 5.36 10.50
CA ILE A 205 31.32 6.37 10.51
C ILE A 205 31.39 7.13 9.19
N VAL A 206 31.16 6.44 8.05
CA VAL A 206 31.08 7.11 6.74
C VAL A 206 29.89 8.07 6.69
N LEU A 207 28.74 7.70 7.29
CA LEU A 207 27.59 8.58 7.40
C LEU A 207 27.91 9.84 8.24
N GLU A 208 28.47 9.66 9.45
CA GLU A 208 28.76 10.75 10.38
C GLU A 208 29.78 11.75 9.83
N ARG A 209 30.78 11.25 9.09
CA ARG A 209 31.87 12.05 8.55
C ARG A 209 31.67 12.56 7.13
N GLY A 210 30.62 12.10 6.46
CA GLY A 210 30.34 12.38 5.05
C GLY A 210 31.29 11.67 4.07
N SER A 211 32.60 11.58 4.39
CA SER A 211 33.56 10.80 3.63
C SER A 211 34.74 10.33 4.47
N VAL A 212 35.23 9.12 4.27
CA VAL A 212 36.27 8.49 5.11
C VAL A 212 37.31 7.77 4.27
N GLY A 213 38.59 7.99 4.60
CA GLY A 213 39.71 7.23 4.08
C GLY A 213 40.14 6.10 5.02
N PRO A 214 40.95 5.12 4.54
CA PRO A 214 41.39 3.97 5.33
C PRO A 214 42.05 4.35 6.65
N SER A 215 42.89 5.38 6.68
CA SER A 215 43.61 5.84 7.87
C SER A 215 42.68 6.38 8.94
N VAL A 216 41.62 7.08 8.56
CA VAL A 216 40.62 7.60 9.49
C VAL A 216 39.78 6.44 10.05
N LEU A 217 39.32 5.55 9.19
CA LEU A 217 38.53 4.39 9.61
C LEU A 217 39.34 3.48 10.57
N ALA A 218 40.59 3.21 10.24
CA ALA A 218 41.49 2.39 11.08
C ALA A 218 41.57 2.92 12.52
N LYS A 219 41.65 4.26 12.66
CA LYS A 219 41.72 4.92 13.96
C LYS A 219 40.37 4.85 14.72
N GLU A 220 39.26 5.10 14.01
CA GLU A 220 37.90 5.12 14.62
C GLU A 220 37.45 3.74 15.12
N ILE A 221 37.70 2.68 14.37
CA ILE A 221 37.30 1.31 14.75
C ILE A 221 38.43 0.49 15.39
N ALA A 222 39.55 1.16 15.73
CA ALA A 222 40.72 0.55 16.41
C ALA A 222 41.25 -0.73 15.72
N VAL A 223 41.45 -0.68 14.40
CA VAL A 223 42.00 -1.80 13.60
C VAL A 223 43.25 -1.38 12.84
N SER A 224 43.94 -2.34 12.23
CA SER A 224 45.09 -2.05 11.34
C SER A 224 44.59 -1.34 10.07
N LEU A 225 45.49 -0.55 9.46
CA LEU A 225 45.23 0.11 8.17
C LEU A 225 44.80 -0.87 7.07
N ALA A 226 45.44 -2.06 7.04
CA ALA A 226 45.14 -3.11 6.07
C ALA A 226 43.69 -3.66 6.30
N THR A 227 43.26 -3.80 7.56
CA THR A 227 41.92 -4.23 7.89
C THR A 227 40.91 -3.16 7.50
N ALA A 228 41.15 -1.89 7.83
CA ALA A 228 40.25 -0.80 7.44
C ALA A 228 40.12 -0.68 5.92
N HIS A 229 41.23 -0.84 5.18
CA HIS A 229 41.17 -0.84 3.71
C HIS A 229 40.28 -1.98 3.18
N ARG A 230 40.43 -3.19 3.73
CA ARG A 230 39.62 -4.35 3.32
C ARG A 230 38.10 -4.16 3.62
N GLU A 231 37.79 -3.60 4.77
CA GLU A 231 36.37 -3.32 5.10
C GLU A 231 35.77 -2.26 4.15
N LEU A 232 36.52 -1.19 3.82
CA LEU A 232 36.08 -0.20 2.85
C LEU A 232 35.96 -0.79 1.45
N THR A 233 36.90 -1.63 1.01
CA THR A 233 36.77 -2.31 -0.28
C THR A 233 35.55 -3.21 -0.33
N PHE A 234 35.29 -3.98 0.73
CA PHE A 234 34.08 -4.82 0.81
C PHE A 234 32.79 -3.98 0.68
N LEU A 235 32.70 -2.84 1.39
CA LEU A 235 31.53 -1.96 1.33
C LEU A 235 31.41 -1.29 -0.05
N GLU A 236 32.52 -1.01 -0.72
CA GLU A 236 32.57 -0.46 -2.07
C GLU A 236 32.12 -1.50 -3.11
N ASP A 237 32.65 -2.74 -3.03
CA ASP A 237 32.25 -3.87 -3.88
C ASP A 237 30.76 -4.23 -3.69
N ALA A 238 30.21 -4.00 -2.49
CA ALA A 238 28.79 -4.15 -2.18
C ALA A 238 27.94 -2.95 -2.65
N GLY A 239 28.54 -1.94 -3.27
CA GLY A 239 27.85 -0.75 -3.76
C GLY A 239 27.30 0.19 -2.67
N LEU A 240 27.71 0.01 -1.40
CA LEU A 240 27.21 0.82 -0.28
C LEU A 240 27.95 2.14 -0.11
N ILE A 241 29.19 2.20 -0.58
CA ILE A 241 30.03 3.40 -0.61
C ILE A 241 30.71 3.52 -1.97
N VAL A 242 31.16 4.72 -2.31
CA VAL A 242 31.89 5.02 -3.56
C VAL A 242 33.13 5.85 -3.24
N ALA A 243 34.24 5.53 -3.91
CA ALA A 243 35.49 6.31 -3.78
C ALA A 243 35.39 7.60 -4.58
N ASP A 244 35.86 8.71 -3.98
CA ASP A 244 36.11 9.96 -4.68
C ASP A 244 37.53 9.98 -5.35
N GLN A 245 37.81 11.06 -6.05
CA GLN A 245 39.12 11.26 -6.72
C GLN A 245 40.29 11.34 -5.73
N THR A 246 40.03 11.55 -4.43
CA THR A 246 41.06 11.62 -3.37
C THR A 246 41.27 10.29 -2.67
N GLY A 247 40.48 9.25 -3.02
CA GLY A 247 40.51 7.94 -2.40
C GLY A 247 39.73 7.85 -1.08
N LYS A 248 38.96 8.87 -0.73
CA LYS A 248 37.99 8.80 0.35
C LYS A 248 36.67 8.22 -0.16
N ARG A 249 35.94 7.52 0.70
CA ARG A 249 34.66 6.87 0.40
C ARG A 249 33.53 7.61 1.05
N ALA A 250 32.47 7.86 0.28
CA ALA A 250 31.20 8.43 0.72
C ALA A 250 30.07 7.41 0.52
N LEU A 251 28.94 7.58 1.25
CA LEU A 251 27.77 6.73 1.08
C LEU A 251 27.14 6.93 -0.30
N THR A 252 26.66 5.83 -0.88
CA THR A 252 25.74 5.83 -2.01
C THR A 252 24.30 5.91 -1.49
N GLU A 253 23.33 6.16 -2.38
CA GLU A 253 21.90 6.04 -2.05
C GLU A 253 21.56 4.66 -1.51
N HIS A 254 22.18 3.61 -2.08
CA HIS A 254 22.02 2.24 -1.60
C HIS A 254 22.61 2.04 -0.18
N GLY A 255 23.72 2.68 0.15
CA GLY A 255 24.32 2.68 1.47
C GLY A 255 23.43 3.35 2.51
N ILE A 256 22.77 4.46 2.17
CA ILE A 256 21.81 5.15 3.03
C ILE A 256 20.60 4.25 3.30
N ALA A 257 20.00 3.68 2.27
CA ALA A 257 18.86 2.75 2.42
C ALA A 257 19.23 1.49 3.23
N CYS A 258 20.47 1.01 3.12
CA CYS A 258 20.97 -0.10 3.94
C CYS A 258 21.04 0.27 5.42
N LEU A 259 21.55 1.46 5.75
CA LEU A 259 21.61 1.97 7.14
C LEU A 259 20.23 2.11 7.76
N GLU A 260 19.26 2.65 7.04
CA GLU A 260 17.88 2.77 7.52
C GLU A 260 17.25 1.42 7.88
N ARG A 261 17.56 0.35 7.14
CA ARG A 261 17.09 -1.02 7.43
C ARG A 261 17.83 -1.70 8.58
N VAL A 262 19.06 -1.30 8.85
CA VAL A 262 19.91 -1.93 9.88
C VAL A 262 19.71 -1.28 11.25
N PHE A 263 19.37 0.01 11.28
CA PHE A 263 19.26 0.82 12.50
C PHE A 263 17.85 1.41 12.71
N GLY A 264 16.90 1.32 11.76
CA GLY A 264 15.49 1.66 11.91
C GLY A 264 14.67 0.45 12.31
#